data_f3f90810647844b7581b5923688c408b
#
_entry.id   f3f90810647844b7581b5923688c408b
#
_cell.length_a   1.000
_cell.length_b   1.000
_cell.length_c   1.000
_cell.angle_alpha   90.00
_cell.angle_beta   90.00
_cell.angle_gamma   90.00
#
_symmetry.space_group_name_H-M   'P 1'
#
loop_
_entity.id
_entity.type
_entity.pdbx_description
1 polymer ?
#
loop_
_entity_poly.entity_id
_entity_poly.type
_entity_poly.pdbx_seq_one_letter_code
_entity_poly.pdbx_strand_id
1 'polypeptide(L)'
;MTITDFFDSLAKQLTAWWNDGAVMAHAGFPNGLGTTEEEVIQALENGLMVIEESNRLIGECNYCSTADGVAKIGIKICESDCQNRGVGRKALSMLIGWLFQNGYSKIVLDTDLTNTRAQHVYESLGFRKVQTNIDSWKDRLGQLQSSVDYELLEKDFISYI
;
A
#
# COMPACT_ATOMS: atom_id res chain seq x y z
N MET A 1 5.09 9.86 -27.41
CA MET A 1 4.32 9.69 -26.16
C MET A 1 4.03 11.06 -25.59
N THR A 2 2.77 11.41 -25.40
CA THR A 2 2.36 12.64 -24.72
C THR A 2 2.18 12.38 -23.22
N ILE A 3 2.08 13.44 -22.41
CA ILE A 3 1.74 13.28 -20.98
C ILE A 3 0.37 12.60 -20.83
N THR A 4 -0.59 12.91 -21.70
CA THR A 4 -1.92 12.28 -21.72
C THR A 4 -1.83 10.78 -21.97
N ASP A 5 -1.04 10.35 -22.97
CA ASP A 5 -0.84 8.92 -23.26
C ASP A 5 -0.23 8.16 -22.07
N PHE A 6 0.63 8.82 -21.29
CA PHE A 6 1.23 8.25 -20.10
C PHE A 6 0.18 8.03 -19.00
N PHE A 7 -0.64 9.04 -18.71
CA PHE A 7 -1.70 8.91 -17.70
C PHE A 7 -2.75 7.87 -18.07
N ASP A 8 -3.14 7.81 -19.35
CA ASP A 8 -4.10 6.81 -19.84
C ASP A 8 -3.55 5.39 -19.70
N SER A 9 -2.28 5.19 -20.04
CA SER A 9 -1.62 3.89 -19.85
C SER A 9 -1.53 3.48 -18.39
N LEU A 10 -1.24 4.43 -17.51
CA LEU A 10 -1.14 4.23 -16.07
C LEU A 10 -2.51 3.87 -15.47
N ALA A 11 -3.55 4.62 -15.85
CA ALA A 11 -4.92 4.38 -15.40
C ALA A 11 -5.41 2.98 -15.82
N LYS A 12 -5.13 2.55 -17.06
CA LYS A 12 -5.48 1.20 -17.54
C LYS A 12 -4.80 0.10 -16.71
N GLN A 13 -3.52 0.24 -16.42
CA GLN A 13 -2.78 -0.74 -15.63
C GLN A 13 -3.33 -0.84 -14.20
N LEU A 14 -3.55 0.29 -13.55
CA LEU A 14 -4.11 0.34 -12.19
C LEU A 14 -5.55 -0.21 -12.16
N THR A 15 -6.38 0.12 -13.15
CA THR A 15 -7.73 -0.41 -13.28
C THR A 15 -7.73 -1.93 -13.42
N ALA A 16 -6.81 -2.48 -14.21
CA ALA A 16 -6.65 -3.92 -14.35
C ALA A 16 -6.29 -4.58 -13.02
N TRP A 17 -5.34 -4.02 -12.26
CA TRP A 17 -4.95 -4.54 -10.94
C TRP A 17 -6.09 -4.45 -9.92
N TRP A 18 -6.80 -3.32 -9.86
CA TRP A 18 -7.88 -3.12 -8.88
C TRP A 18 -9.12 -3.97 -9.18
N ASN A 19 -9.28 -4.39 -10.42
CA ASN A 19 -10.36 -5.30 -10.82
C ASN A 19 -9.95 -6.78 -10.78
N ASP A 20 -8.70 -7.08 -10.46
CA ASP A 20 -8.21 -8.45 -10.26
C ASP A 20 -8.42 -8.87 -8.79
N GLY A 21 -9.26 -9.88 -8.58
CA GLY A 21 -9.54 -10.41 -7.25
C GLY A 21 -8.30 -11.02 -6.56
N ALA A 22 -7.36 -11.58 -7.31
CA ALA A 22 -6.12 -12.12 -6.74
C ALA A 22 -5.23 -10.99 -6.17
N VAL A 23 -5.19 -9.84 -6.83
CA VAL A 23 -4.47 -8.65 -6.37
C VAL A 23 -5.17 -8.01 -5.16
N MET A 24 -6.51 -7.98 -5.18
CA MET A 24 -7.32 -7.21 -4.25
C MET A 24 -7.88 -8.00 -3.06
N ALA A 25 -7.61 -9.32 -2.97
CA ALA A 25 -8.16 -10.18 -1.94
C ALA A 25 -7.87 -9.69 -0.51
N HIS A 26 -6.63 -9.35 -0.20
CA HIS A 26 -6.23 -8.86 1.14
C HIS A 26 -6.76 -7.47 1.48
N ALA A 27 -7.23 -6.73 0.47
CA ALA A 27 -7.93 -5.45 0.67
C ALA A 27 -9.45 -5.62 0.87
N GLY A 28 -9.95 -6.86 0.89
CA GLY A 28 -11.38 -7.16 1.08
C GLY A 28 -12.20 -7.25 -0.20
N PHE A 29 -11.55 -7.30 -1.36
CA PHE A 29 -12.20 -7.39 -2.67
C PHE A 29 -11.78 -8.65 -3.43
N PRO A 30 -12.19 -9.85 -2.98
CA PRO A 30 -11.75 -11.11 -3.58
C PRO A 30 -12.21 -11.33 -5.03
N ASN A 31 -13.17 -10.52 -5.51
CA ASN A 31 -13.63 -10.51 -6.90
C ASN A 31 -13.23 -9.21 -7.64
N GLY A 32 -12.25 -8.48 -7.12
CA GLY A 32 -11.87 -7.16 -7.61
C GLY A 32 -12.79 -6.04 -7.13
N LEU A 33 -12.36 -4.79 -7.33
CA LEU A 33 -13.04 -3.59 -6.85
C LEU A 33 -14.22 -3.20 -7.75
N GLY A 34 -14.15 -3.47 -9.07
CA GLY A 34 -15.11 -3.02 -10.06
C GLY A 34 -15.01 -1.53 -10.38
N THR A 35 -13.78 -0.99 -10.32
CA THR A 35 -13.49 0.43 -10.57
C THR A 35 -13.40 0.75 -12.06
N THR A 36 -13.53 2.04 -12.39
CA THR A 36 -13.35 2.58 -13.74
C THR A 36 -12.00 3.32 -13.89
N GLU A 37 -11.59 3.57 -15.14
CA GLU A 37 -10.37 4.35 -15.41
C GLU A 37 -10.51 5.78 -14.88
N GLU A 38 -11.70 6.38 -14.93
CA GLU A 38 -11.96 7.72 -14.41
C GLU A 38 -11.74 7.80 -12.89
N GLU A 39 -12.22 6.80 -12.15
CA GLU A 39 -12.01 6.72 -10.70
C GLU A 39 -10.53 6.55 -10.34
N VAL A 40 -9.80 5.80 -11.14
CA VAL A 40 -8.34 5.62 -10.98
C VAL A 40 -7.59 6.91 -11.27
N ILE A 41 -7.96 7.65 -12.32
CA ILE A 41 -7.38 8.98 -12.63
C ILE A 41 -7.59 9.93 -11.44
N GLN A 42 -8.77 9.94 -10.86
CA GLN A 42 -9.07 10.73 -9.67
C GLN A 42 -8.18 10.34 -8.48
N ALA A 43 -7.91 9.04 -8.28
CA ALA A 43 -7.02 8.57 -7.22
C ALA A 43 -5.57 9.03 -7.44
N LEU A 44 -5.09 9.01 -8.69
CA LEU A 44 -3.77 9.53 -9.06
C LEU A 44 -3.65 11.03 -8.78
N GLU A 45 -4.68 11.81 -9.10
CA GLU A 45 -4.74 13.25 -8.79
C GLU A 45 -4.75 13.50 -7.27
N ASN A 46 -5.29 12.58 -6.48
CA ASN A 46 -5.35 12.65 -5.02
C ASN A 46 -4.11 12.04 -4.31
N GLY A 47 -3.02 11.81 -5.03
CA GLY A 47 -1.73 11.42 -4.43
C GLY A 47 -1.46 9.93 -4.38
N LEU A 48 -2.20 9.10 -5.11
CA LEU A 48 -1.79 7.72 -5.36
C LEU A 48 -0.46 7.72 -6.13
N MET A 49 0.50 6.96 -5.64
CA MET A 49 1.83 6.81 -6.25
C MET A 49 1.99 5.42 -6.83
N VAL A 50 2.76 5.30 -7.89
CA VAL A 50 3.08 4.02 -8.51
C VAL A 50 4.50 3.59 -8.17
N ILE A 51 4.71 2.28 -8.10
CA ILE A 51 6.00 1.67 -7.88
C ILE A 51 6.48 1.12 -9.21
N GLU A 52 7.65 1.60 -9.65
CA GLU A 52 8.29 1.17 -10.89
C GLU A 52 9.64 0.52 -10.58
N GLU A 53 9.91 -0.62 -11.21
CA GLU A 53 11.21 -1.30 -11.19
C GLU A 53 11.63 -1.61 -12.63
N SER A 54 12.81 -1.15 -13.05
CA SER A 54 13.37 -1.40 -14.39
C SER A 54 12.41 -1.05 -15.54
N ASN A 55 11.80 0.14 -15.47
CA ASN A 55 10.81 0.65 -16.43
C ASN A 55 9.52 -0.19 -16.55
N ARG A 56 9.20 -0.96 -15.52
CA ARG A 56 7.95 -1.72 -15.41
C ARG A 56 7.20 -1.28 -14.17
N LEU A 57 5.92 -0.98 -14.32
CA LEU A 57 5.03 -0.75 -13.19
C LEU A 57 4.76 -2.08 -12.48
N ILE A 58 4.91 -2.11 -11.18
CA ILE A 58 4.81 -3.34 -10.38
C ILE A 58 3.89 -3.23 -9.18
N GLY A 59 3.44 -2.04 -8.85
CA GLY A 59 2.58 -1.82 -7.70
C GLY A 59 2.26 -0.36 -7.47
N GLU A 60 1.69 -0.11 -6.31
CA GLU A 60 1.25 1.21 -5.86
C GLU A 60 1.53 1.44 -4.39
N CYS A 61 1.59 2.69 -3.99
CA CYS A 61 1.59 3.10 -2.58
C CYS A 61 0.89 4.45 -2.42
N ASN A 62 0.48 4.73 -1.22
CA ASN A 62 -0.16 6.00 -0.87
C ASN A 62 0.15 6.38 0.57
N TYR A 63 -0.15 7.63 0.91
CA TYR A 63 -0.21 8.08 2.28
C TYR A 63 -1.31 9.12 2.47
N CYS A 64 -1.78 9.26 3.69
CA CYS A 64 -2.66 10.36 4.10
C CYS A 64 -2.30 10.81 5.51
N SER A 65 -2.46 12.10 5.78
CA SER A 65 -2.33 12.64 7.14
C SER A 65 -3.58 12.29 7.94
N THR A 66 -3.41 11.60 9.06
CA THR A 66 -4.53 11.23 9.96
C THR A 66 -4.61 12.11 11.19
N ALA A 67 -3.47 12.71 11.58
CA ALA A 67 -3.34 13.68 12.67
C ALA A 67 -2.10 14.54 12.41
N ASP A 68 -1.88 15.56 13.24
CA ASP A 68 -0.68 16.39 13.15
C ASP A 68 0.58 15.54 13.33
N GLY A 69 1.45 15.58 12.32
CA GLY A 69 2.68 14.77 12.27
C GLY A 69 2.50 13.26 12.12
N VAL A 70 1.29 12.76 11.82
CA VAL A 70 1.00 11.33 11.66
C VAL A 70 0.56 11.01 10.25
N ALA A 71 1.31 10.15 9.55
CA ALA A 71 0.92 9.62 8.25
C ALA A 71 0.42 8.18 8.36
N LYS A 72 -0.72 7.88 7.75
CA LYS A 72 -1.14 6.50 7.45
C LYS A 72 -0.69 6.16 6.03
N ILE A 73 -0.04 5.01 5.87
CA ILE A 73 0.47 4.54 4.58
C ILE A 73 -0.18 3.25 4.13
N GLY A 74 -0.22 3.05 2.82
CA GLY A 74 -0.60 1.80 2.17
C GLY A 74 0.38 1.44 1.07
N ILE A 75 0.54 0.15 0.82
CA ILE A 75 1.37 -0.39 -0.26
C ILE A 75 0.79 -1.68 -0.81
N LYS A 76 0.94 -1.88 -2.11
CA LYS A 76 0.61 -3.14 -2.77
C LYS A 76 1.59 -3.40 -3.91
N ILE A 77 2.26 -4.55 -3.89
CA ILE A 77 2.98 -5.09 -5.03
C ILE A 77 2.00 -5.95 -5.82
N CYS A 78 1.55 -5.44 -6.96
CA CYS A 78 0.48 -6.03 -7.76
C CYS A 78 0.98 -7.16 -8.67
N GLU A 79 2.23 -7.05 -9.14
CA GLU A 79 2.85 -8.06 -10.00
C GLU A 79 3.38 -9.23 -9.16
N SER A 80 2.82 -10.43 -9.36
CA SER A 80 3.13 -11.60 -8.53
C SER A 80 4.58 -12.06 -8.65
N ASP A 81 5.19 -11.93 -9.83
CA ASP A 81 6.59 -12.26 -10.09
C ASP A 81 7.59 -11.28 -9.44
N CYS A 82 7.12 -10.12 -9.00
CA CYS A 82 7.88 -9.14 -8.24
C CYS A 82 7.73 -9.27 -6.72
N GLN A 83 6.81 -10.11 -6.27
CA GLN A 83 6.63 -10.37 -4.84
C GLN A 83 7.77 -11.23 -4.26
N ASN A 84 7.98 -11.16 -2.95
CA ASN A 84 9.03 -11.91 -2.22
C ASN A 84 10.50 -11.62 -2.66
N ARG A 85 10.73 -10.50 -3.37
CA ARG A 85 12.06 -10.09 -3.85
C ARG A 85 12.63 -8.89 -3.08
N GLY A 86 11.97 -8.47 -2.00
CA GLY A 86 12.36 -7.32 -1.20
C GLY A 86 11.96 -5.96 -1.78
N VAL A 87 11.29 -5.93 -2.94
CA VAL A 87 10.89 -4.68 -3.61
C VAL A 87 9.94 -3.85 -2.75
N GLY A 88 8.93 -4.47 -2.13
CA GLY A 88 8.01 -3.77 -1.24
C GLY A 88 8.72 -3.12 -0.05
N ARG A 89 9.71 -3.78 0.53
CA ARG A 89 10.52 -3.25 1.63
C ARG A 89 11.37 -2.04 1.20
N LYS A 90 11.95 -2.07 -0.01
CA LYS A 90 12.68 -0.93 -0.57
C LYS A 90 11.75 0.25 -0.86
N ALA A 91 10.61 0.01 -1.50
CA ALA A 91 9.62 1.03 -1.79
C ALA A 91 9.11 1.70 -0.51
N LEU A 92 8.80 0.91 0.53
CA LEU A 92 8.45 1.43 1.85
C LEU A 92 9.59 2.23 2.48
N SER A 93 10.85 1.78 2.37
CA SER A 93 11.99 2.54 2.89
C SER A 93 12.09 3.93 2.24
N MET A 94 11.84 4.03 0.93
CA MET A 94 11.82 5.32 0.23
C MET A 94 10.67 6.22 0.72
N LEU A 95 9.46 5.70 0.79
CA LEU A 95 8.28 6.45 1.23
C LEU A 95 8.42 6.91 2.68
N ILE A 96 8.81 6.01 3.58
CA ILE A 96 8.96 6.27 5.01
C ILE A 96 10.06 7.32 5.26
N GLY A 97 11.22 7.15 4.62
CA GLY A 97 12.31 8.12 4.73
C GLY A 97 11.92 9.51 4.24
N TRP A 98 11.19 9.58 3.12
CA TRP A 98 10.66 10.84 2.60
C TRP A 98 9.65 11.48 3.57
N LEU A 99 8.73 10.69 4.14
CA LEU A 99 7.74 11.20 5.11
C LEU A 99 8.41 11.80 6.35
N PHE A 100 9.39 11.12 6.96
CA PHE A 100 10.12 11.66 8.10
C PHE A 100 10.87 12.95 7.74
N GLN A 101 11.52 13.02 6.58
CA GLN A 101 12.18 14.24 6.09
C GLN A 101 11.20 15.40 5.83
N ASN A 102 9.91 15.10 5.60
CA ASN A 102 8.86 16.10 5.35
C ASN A 102 7.99 16.40 6.57
N GLY A 103 8.48 16.14 7.78
CA GLY A 103 7.90 16.63 9.03
C GLY A 103 6.92 15.68 9.70
N TYR A 104 6.72 14.47 9.20
CA TYR A 104 5.99 13.46 9.95
C TYR A 104 6.88 12.90 11.06
N SER A 105 6.31 12.64 12.22
CA SER A 105 7.01 12.07 13.39
C SER A 105 6.59 10.64 13.69
N LYS A 106 5.46 10.22 13.12
CA LYS A 106 4.91 8.88 13.29
C LYS A 106 4.24 8.41 12.00
N ILE A 107 4.45 7.13 11.69
CA ILE A 107 3.81 6.45 10.58
C ILE A 107 2.97 5.30 11.13
N VAL A 108 1.75 5.15 10.63
CA VAL A 108 0.83 4.07 11.00
C VAL A 108 0.37 3.32 9.76
N LEU A 109 0.05 2.07 9.94
CA LEU A 109 -0.62 1.24 8.93
C LEU A 109 -1.40 0.13 9.60
N ASP A 110 -2.29 -0.49 8.85
CA ASP A 110 -2.94 -1.74 9.21
C ASP A 110 -2.82 -2.75 8.07
N THR A 111 -2.96 -4.01 8.41
CA THR A 111 -2.99 -5.09 7.43
C THR A 111 -3.90 -6.22 7.92
N ASP A 112 -4.36 -7.05 6.99
CA ASP A 112 -5.09 -8.27 7.32
C ASP A 112 -4.25 -9.17 8.23
N LEU A 113 -4.89 -9.73 9.26
CA LEU A 113 -4.21 -10.59 10.25
C LEU A 113 -3.61 -11.85 9.61
N THR A 114 -4.16 -12.31 8.50
CA THR A 114 -3.66 -13.48 7.75
C THR A 114 -2.50 -13.14 6.82
N ASN A 115 -2.25 -11.85 6.55
CA ASN A 115 -1.15 -11.41 5.70
C ASN A 115 0.19 -11.37 6.45
N THR A 116 0.67 -12.54 6.86
CA THR A 116 1.92 -12.71 7.64
C THR A 116 3.15 -12.20 6.89
N ARG A 117 3.13 -12.23 5.55
CA ARG A 117 4.19 -11.69 4.71
C ARG A 117 4.34 -10.17 4.88
N ALA A 118 3.24 -9.42 4.81
CA ALA A 118 3.26 -7.98 5.03
C ALA A 118 3.69 -7.64 6.46
N GLN A 119 3.18 -8.38 7.46
CA GLN A 119 3.58 -8.22 8.86
C GLN A 119 5.10 -8.35 9.02
N HIS A 120 5.71 -9.39 8.44
CA HIS A 120 7.15 -9.58 8.49
C HIS A 120 7.93 -8.42 7.85
N VAL A 121 7.45 -7.87 6.73
CA VAL A 121 8.07 -6.70 6.10
C VAL A 121 8.00 -5.48 7.01
N TYR A 122 6.84 -5.19 7.60
CA TYR A 122 6.68 -4.04 8.50
C TYR A 122 7.56 -4.16 9.75
N GLU A 123 7.56 -5.32 10.38
CA GLU A 123 8.43 -5.57 11.56
C GLU A 123 9.92 -5.43 11.22
N SER A 124 10.35 -5.85 10.02
CA SER A 124 11.74 -5.66 9.57
C SER A 124 12.14 -4.19 9.36
N LEU A 125 11.18 -3.32 9.07
CA LEU A 125 11.37 -1.87 8.94
C LEU A 125 11.36 -1.12 10.27
N GLY A 126 11.09 -1.83 11.37
CA GLY A 126 11.03 -1.26 12.72
C GLY A 126 9.61 -0.93 13.21
N PHE A 127 8.57 -1.25 12.44
CA PHE A 127 7.20 -1.11 12.93
C PHE A 127 6.95 -2.03 14.11
N ARG A 128 6.25 -1.52 15.11
CA ARG A 128 5.75 -2.31 16.24
C ARG A 128 4.25 -2.53 16.11
N LYS A 129 3.83 -3.73 16.48
CA LYS A 129 2.42 -4.10 16.57
C LYS A 129 1.77 -3.36 17.73
N VAL A 130 0.66 -2.66 17.48
CA VAL A 130 -0.07 -1.88 18.47
C VAL A 130 -1.29 -2.64 18.95
N GLN A 131 -2.08 -3.17 18.04
CA GLN A 131 -3.35 -3.80 18.33
C GLN A 131 -3.69 -4.86 17.30
N THR A 132 -4.34 -5.93 17.78
CA THR A 132 -5.01 -6.92 16.93
C THR A 132 -6.52 -6.73 17.08
N ASN A 133 -7.22 -6.60 15.96
CA ASN A 133 -8.65 -6.36 15.90
C ASN A 133 -9.31 -7.61 15.32
N ILE A 134 -9.89 -8.45 16.18
CA ILE A 134 -10.55 -9.70 15.77
C ILE A 134 -11.95 -9.39 15.24
N ASP A 135 -12.30 -9.98 14.08
CA ASP A 135 -13.62 -9.84 13.44
C ASP A 135 -14.08 -8.37 13.32
N SER A 136 -13.13 -7.47 13.04
CA SER A 136 -13.32 -6.03 13.13
C SER A 136 -13.96 -5.40 11.92
N TRP A 137 -13.95 -6.09 10.79
CA TRP A 137 -14.53 -5.59 9.55
C TRP A 137 -15.08 -6.73 8.68
N LYS A 138 -15.87 -6.39 7.68
CA LYS A 138 -16.40 -7.35 6.71
C LYS A 138 -15.85 -7.04 5.34
N ASP A 139 -15.42 -8.09 4.65
CA ASP A 139 -15.08 -7.98 3.24
C ASP A 139 -16.33 -7.77 2.37
N ARG A 140 -16.14 -7.63 1.07
CA ARG A 140 -17.24 -7.40 0.13
C ARG A 140 -18.21 -8.59 0.01
N LEU A 141 -17.78 -9.78 0.42
CA LEU A 141 -18.63 -10.98 0.50
C LEU A 141 -19.36 -11.10 1.85
N GLY A 142 -19.16 -10.15 2.76
CA GLY A 142 -19.76 -10.14 4.09
C GLY A 142 -19.07 -11.06 5.09
N GLN A 143 -17.90 -11.60 4.77
CA GLN A 143 -17.11 -12.44 5.66
C GLN A 143 -16.36 -11.56 6.67
N LEU A 144 -16.40 -11.97 7.94
CA LEU A 144 -15.66 -11.30 8.99
C LEU A 144 -14.15 -11.47 8.79
N GLN A 145 -13.44 -10.36 8.89
CA GLN A 145 -12.01 -10.26 8.76
C GLN A 145 -11.40 -9.60 9.98
N SER A 146 -10.15 -9.93 10.25
CA SER A 146 -9.38 -9.40 11.36
C SER A 146 -8.19 -8.61 10.84
N SER A 147 -7.78 -7.58 11.56
CA SER A 147 -6.64 -6.74 11.20
C SER A 147 -5.65 -6.62 12.33
N VAL A 148 -4.47 -6.17 12.00
CA VAL A 148 -3.42 -5.79 12.94
C VAL A 148 -2.90 -4.41 12.60
N ASP A 149 -2.86 -3.55 13.62
CA ASP A 149 -2.39 -2.17 13.53
C ASP A 149 -0.92 -2.09 13.93
N TYR A 150 -0.18 -1.29 13.18
CA TYR A 150 1.25 -1.04 13.37
C TYR A 150 1.54 0.45 13.47
N GLU A 151 2.57 0.81 14.22
CA GLU A 151 3.14 2.14 14.24
C GLU A 151 4.67 2.11 14.14
N LEU A 152 5.23 3.20 13.62
CA LEU A 152 6.67 3.42 13.49
C LEU A 152 7.00 4.84 13.90
N LEU A 153 7.99 5.00 14.78
CA LEU A 153 8.62 6.28 15.08
C LEU A 153 9.95 6.40 14.32
N GLU A 154 10.35 7.63 14.00
CA GLU A 154 11.58 7.87 13.23
C GLU A 154 12.81 7.18 13.82
N LYS A 155 12.97 7.22 15.15
CA LYS A 155 14.10 6.60 15.87
C LYS A 155 14.20 5.08 15.73
N ASP A 156 13.09 4.42 15.40
CA ASP A 156 12.98 2.96 15.29
C ASP A 156 13.05 2.50 13.82
N PHE A 157 13.11 3.45 12.88
CA PHE A 157 13.11 3.14 11.45
C PHE A 157 14.41 2.49 10.99
N ILE A 158 14.26 1.34 10.31
CA ILE A 158 15.35 0.58 9.69
C ILE A 158 15.18 0.68 8.17
N SER A 159 16.08 1.45 7.52
CA SER A 159 16.06 1.63 6.06
C SER A 159 16.76 0.47 5.35
N TYR A 160 16.27 0.12 4.16
CA TYR A 160 16.84 -0.89 3.26
C TYR A 160 17.28 -0.30 1.91
N ILE A 161 17.54 1.00 1.88
CA ILE A 161 18.14 1.73 0.75
C ILE A 161 19.37 2.50 1.19
#